data_ddc2428182a59eb0f870eabcbd9050c2
#
_entry.id   ddc2428182a59eb0f870eabcbd9050c2
#
_cell.length_a   1.000
_cell.length_b   1.000
_cell.length_c   1.000
_cell.angle_alpha   90.00
_cell.angle_beta   90.00
_cell.angle_gamma   90.00
#
_symmetry.space_group_name_H-M   'P 1'
#
loop_
_entity.id
_entity.type
_entity.pdbx_description
1 polymer ?
#
loop_
_entity_poly.entity_id
_entity_poly.type
_entity_poly.pdbx_seq_one_letter_code
_entity_poly.pdbx_strand_id
1 'polypeptide(L)'
;MKKIILCLLTLALLAVPASCFAEKIDLIVFAAASMTETLTEIAELYKETAPDVNLVYTFDSSGTLKTQIQEGAECDVFISAAPKQMNQLDITASEEANPDQLDFLLEGTRFNLLENKVALCVADRNPADINSYDELVEALKAGKVLLAMGNSDVPVGQYTQKIFAYYGLDEAELTANLTYCSNVKEVTTAIVEGTADAGIIYGTDAFSAGLTPVDTATKEMCGQVIYPAAVLKESAHPEEAKAFLEYLKGEEAAKVFEGVGFTMIGK
;
A
#
# COMPACT_ATOMS: atom_id res chain seq x y z
N MET A 1 70.19 57.91 8.33
CA MET A 1 70.13 56.46 8.15
C MET A 1 68.77 56.03 8.71
N LYS A 2 67.74 55.89 7.83
CA LYS A 2 66.36 55.49 8.19
C LYS A 2 66.26 54.01 7.89
N LYS A 3 65.98 53.20 8.88
CA LYS A 3 65.73 51.76 8.74
C LYS A 3 64.19 51.60 8.41
N ILE A 4 63.92 51.08 7.25
CA ILE A 4 62.55 50.69 6.84
C ILE A 4 62.30 49.24 7.32
N ILE A 5 61.38 49.05 8.25
CA ILE A 5 60.93 47.72 8.71
C ILE A 5 59.79 47.33 7.81
N LEU A 6 60.01 46.29 7.01
CA LEU A 6 59.00 45.67 6.13
C LEU A 6 58.23 44.60 6.95
N CYS A 7 56.99 44.90 7.35
CA CYS A 7 56.07 43.92 7.93
C CYS A 7 55.48 43.07 6.83
N LEU A 8 55.87 41.80 6.78
CA LEU A 8 55.21 40.76 5.97
C LEU A 8 53.96 40.31 6.72
N LEU A 9 52.81 40.71 6.22
CA LEU A 9 51.51 40.21 6.67
C LEU A 9 51.21 38.88 5.96
N THR A 10 51.45 37.75 6.62
CA THR A 10 51.05 36.41 6.13
C THR A 10 49.55 36.27 6.37
N LEU A 11 48.78 36.37 5.26
CA LEU A 11 47.34 36.08 5.24
C LEU A 11 47.16 34.56 5.28
N ALA A 12 46.88 33.99 6.46
CA ALA A 12 46.46 32.60 6.59
C ALA A 12 45.03 32.45 6.08
N LEU A 13 44.88 31.91 4.89
CA LEU A 13 43.57 31.50 4.36
C LEU A 13 43.08 30.28 5.17
N LEU A 14 42.21 30.52 6.15
CA LEU A 14 41.46 29.47 6.83
C LEU A 14 40.49 28.86 5.79
N ALA A 15 40.87 27.72 5.22
CA ALA A 15 39.94 26.88 4.46
C ALA A 15 38.92 26.33 5.45
N VAL A 16 37.79 26.98 5.59
CA VAL A 16 36.59 26.39 6.23
C VAL A 16 36.16 25.26 5.35
N PRO A 17 36.13 24.01 5.83
CA PRO A 17 35.49 22.96 5.05
C PRO A 17 34.04 23.37 4.87
N ALA A 18 33.61 23.59 3.60
CA ALA A 18 32.21 23.68 3.27
C ALA A 18 31.61 22.29 3.58
N SER A 19 30.99 22.19 4.76
CA SER A 19 30.10 21.07 5.05
C SER A 19 28.98 21.19 4.04
N CYS A 20 29.09 20.44 2.96
CA CYS A 20 27.99 20.25 2.02
C CYS A 20 26.92 19.50 2.82
N PHE A 21 25.98 20.24 3.44
CA PHE A 21 24.73 19.63 3.88
C PHE A 21 24.06 19.20 2.59
N ALA A 22 24.05 17.89 2.32
CA ALA A 22 23.20 17.35 1.27
C ALA A 22 21.78 17.81 1.57
N GLU A 23 21.15 18.42 0.59
CA GLU A 23 19.74 18.82 0.68
C GLU A 23 18.93 17.54 0.87
N LYS A 24 18.09 17.47 1.91
CA LYS A 24 17.26 16.29 2.14
C LYS A 24 16.23 16.19 1.03
N ILE A 25 16.12 15.01 0.50
CA ILE A 25 15.15 14.66 -0.55
C ILE A 25 13.89 14.13 0.12
N ASP A 26 12.75 14.78 -0.10
CA ASP A 26 11.44 14.22 0.24
C ASP A 26 10.99 13.31 -0.91
N LEU A 27 11.02 12.00 -0.67
CA LEU A 27 10.53 10.99 -1.62
C LEU A 27 9.07 10.68 -1.31
N ILE A 28 8.17 11.05 -2.23
CA ILE A 28 6.73 10.93 -2.04
C ILE A 28 6.27 9.54 -2.46
N VAL A 29 5.75 8.77 -1.51
CA VAL A 29 5.33 7.38 -1.71
C VAL A 29 3.83 7.25 -1.48
N PHE A 30 3.08 6.92 -2.52
CA PHE A 30 1.68 6.55 -2.43
C PHE A 30 1.58 5.03 -2.26
N ALA A 31 1.02 4.58 -1.15
CA ALA A 31 0.94 3.16 -0.85
C ALA A 31 -0.43 2.74 -0.30
N ALA A 32 -0.85 1.54 -0.66
CA ALA A 32 -2.09 0.97 -0.17
C ALA A 32 -2.17 0.99 1.36
N ALA A 33 -3.33 1.36 1.91
CA ALA A 33 -3.57 1.52 3.35
C ALA A 33 -3.20 0.29 4.19
N SER A 34 -3.29 -0.92 3.61
CA SER A 34 -2.86 -2.18 4.25
C SER A 34 -1.35 -2.28 4.51
N MET A 35 -0.55 -1.34 3.99
CA MET A 35 0.91 -1.32 4.17
C MET A 35 1.38 -0.28 5.20
N THR A 36 0.44 0.41 5.86
CA THR A 36 0.76 1.54 6.75
C THR A 36 1.80 1.17 7.81
N GLU A 37 1.57 0.08 8.54
CA GLU A 37 2.44 -0.34 9.64
C GLU A 37 3.82 -0.77 9.13
N THR A 38 3.85 -1.61 8.09
CA THR A 38 5.10 -2.16 7.55
C THR A 38 5.97 -1.08 6.90
N LEU A 39 5.39 -0.20 6.08
CA LEU A 39 6.16 0.86 5.43
C LEU A 39 6.60 1.95 6.42
N THR A 40 5.84 2.19 7.49
CA THR A 40 6.27 3.09 8.57
C THR A 40 7.50 2.52 9.29
N GLU A 41 7.53 1.22 9.59
CA GLU A 41 8.69 0.55 10.16
C GLU A 41 9.87 0.55 9.18
N ILE A 42 9.64 0.23 7.91
CA ILE A 42 10.66 0.27 6.86
C ILE A 42 11.26 1.65 6.70
N ALA A 43 10.49 2.74 6.86
CA ALA A 43 11.03 4.09 6.78
C ALA A 43 12.12 4.35 7.84
N GLU A 44 11.94 3.83 9.05
CA GLU A 44 12.97 3.97 10.10
C GLU A 44 14.24 3.18 9.76
N LEU A 45 14.11 1.99 9.19
CA LEU A 45 15.25 1.18 8.75
C LEU A 45 15.95 1.82 7.54
N TYR A 46 15.19 2.35 6.59
CA TYR A 46 15.74 2.96 5.37
C TYR A 46 16.59 4.20 5.64
N LYS A 47 16.35 4.93 6.74
CA LYS A 47 17.20 6.07 7.17
C LYS A 47 18.65 5.69 7.42
N GLU A 48 18.91 4.44 7.80
CA GLU A 48 20.28 3.95 7.99
C GLU A 48 21.02 3.77 6.66
N THR A 49 20.27 3.40 5.60
CA THR A 49 20.80 3.18 4.24
C THR A 49 20.89 4.48 3.44
N ALA A 50 19.88 5.35 3.58
CA ALA A 50 19.74 6.60 2.83
C ALA A 50 19.39 7.78 3.76
N PRO A 51 20.35 8.29 4.56
CA PRO A 51 20.09 9.31 5.60
C PRO A 51 19.63 10.66 5.03
N ASP A 52 19.90 10.93 3.76
CA ASP A 52 19.50 12.16 3.07
C ASP A 52 18.12 12.04 2.39
N VAL A 53 17.48 10.86 2.42
CA VAL A 53 16.15 10.64 1.88
C VAL A 53 15.12 10.56 3.02
N ASN A 54 14.10 11.39 2.94
CA ASN A 54 12.94 11.36 3.83
C ASN A 54 11.76 10.76 3.06
N LEU A 55 11.22 9.63 3.53
CA LEU A 55 10.05 8.99 2.94
C LEU A 55 8.78 9.69 3.43
N VAL A 56 8.03 10.29 2.51
CA VAL A 56 6.76 10.97 2.78
C VAL A 56 5.62 10.09 2.24
N TYR A 57 4.89 9.45 3.14
CA TYR A 57 3.83 8.53 2.75
C TYR A 57 2.45 9.18 2.67
N THR A 58 1.69 8.78 1.65
CA THR A 58 0.25 8.92 1.60
C THR A 58 -0.36 7.52 1.55
N PHE A 59 -1.11 7.15 2.59
CA PHE A 59 -1.78 5.86 2.70
C PHE A 59 -3.28 6.00 2.49
N ASP A 60 -3.80 5.32 1.46
CA ASP A 60 -5.23 5.24 1.20
C ASP A 60 -5.54 4.00 0.34
N SER A 61 -6.79 3.84 -0.11
CA SER A 61 -7.11 2.83 -1.09
C SER A 61 -6.33 3.06 -2.39
N SER A 62 -5.90 1.98 -3.02
CA SER A 62 -5.17 2.10 -4.29
C SER A 62 -6.00 2.78 -5.39
N GLY A 63 -7.34 2.73 -5.30
CA GLY A 63 -8.23 3.44 -6.21
C GLY A 63 -8.17 4.95 -6.00
N THR A 64 -8.26 5.41 -4.75
CA THR A 64 -8.11 6.83 -4.39
C THR A 64 -6.75 7.36 -4.82
N LEU A 65 -5.67 6.66 -4.48
CA LEU A 65 -4.30 7.05 -4.83
C LEU A 65 -4.09 7.13 -6.34
N LYS A 66 -4.60 6.15 -7.10
CA LYS A 66 -4.60 6.18 -8.57
C LYS A 66 -5.30 7.43 -9.11
N THR A 67 -6.45 7.77 -8.55
CA THR A 67 -7.20 8.98 -8.97
C THR A 67 -6.41 10.25 -8.68
N GLN A 68 -5.79 10.36 -7.50
CA GLN A 68 -4.92 11.50 -7.16
C GLN A 68 -3.73 11.61 -8.13
N ILE A 69 -3.09 10.51 -8.52
CA ILE A 69 -2.03 10.50 -9.54
C ILE A 69 -2.56 11.03 -10.88
N GLN A 70 -3.73 10.58 -11.32
CA GLN A 70 -4.37 11.04 -12.56
C GLN A 70 -4.73 12.53 -12.53
N GLU A 71 -5.06 13.06 -11.34
CA GLU A 71 -5.36 14.47 -11.10
C GLU A 71 -4.10 15.34 -10.95
N GLY A 72 -2.91 14.75 -11.05
CA GLY A 72 -1.63 15.46 -11.04
C GLY A 72 -1.02 15.65 -9.66
N ALA A 73 -1.38 14.82 -8.68
CA ALA A 73 -0.69 14.80 -7.39
C ALA A 73 0.77 14.36 -7.57
N GLU A 74 1.69 15.05 -6.90
CA GLU A 74 3.10 14.68 -6.87
C GLU A 74 3.24 13.30 -6.20
N CYS A 75 3.94 12.39 -6.89
CA CYS A 75 4.18 11.04 -6.42
C CYS A 75 5.41 10.47 -7.12
N ASP A 76 6.37 9.95 -6.36
CA ASP A 76 7.57 9.31 -6.88
C ASP A 76 7.39 7.79 -7.02
N VAL A 77 6.75 7.17 -6.03
CA VAL A 77 6.54 5.71 -5.97
C VAL A 77 5.09 5.39 -5.70
N PHE A 78 4.51 4.49 -6.49
CA PHE A 78 3.18 3.95 -6.25
C PHE A 78 3.22 2.46 -5.93
N ILE A 79 2.59 2.04 -4.82
CA ILE A 79 2.45 0.65 -4.40
C ILE A 79 0.97 0.33 -4.20
N SER A 80 0.43 -0.53 -5.06
CA SER A 80 -1.00 -0.87 -5.10
C SER A 80 -1.27 -2.23 -4.46
N ALA A 81 -2.43 -2.39 -3.80
CA ALA A 81 -2.91 -3.67 -3.27
C ALA A 81 -3.58 -4.57 -4.32
N ALA A 82 -3.61 -4.16 -5.59
CA ALA A 82 -4.08 -4.97 -6.69
C ALA A 82 -3.43 -4.56 -8.02
N PRO A 83 -3.25 -5.51 -8.96
CA PRO A 83 -2.76 -5.21 -10.31
C PRO A 83 -3.65 -4.25 -11.10
N LYS A 84 -4.97 -4.24 -10.84
CA LYS A 84 -5.94 -3.45 -11.61
C LYS A 84 -5.58 -1.96 -11.63
N GLN A 85 -5.35 -1.35 -10.48
CA GLN A 85 -5.05 0.08 -10.38
C GLN A 85 -3.69 0.43 -11.00
N MET A 86 -2.71 -0.45 -10.83
CA MET A 86 -1.41 -0.29 -11.49
C MET A 86 -1.52 -0.43 -13.01
N ASN A 87 -2.28 -1.41 -13.51
CA ASN A 87 -2.51 -1.59 -14.94
C ASN A 87 -3.14 -0.37 -15.59
N GLN A 88 -4.09 0.28 -14.90
CA GLN A 88 -4.77 1.49 -15.40
C GLN A 88 -3.85 2.71 -15.57
N LEU A 89 -2.64 2.68 -15.03
CA LEU A 89 -1.62 3.74 -15.17
C LEU A 89 -0.47 3.33 -16.10
N ASP A 90 -0.46 2.09 -16.59
CA ASP A 90 0.65 1.46 -17.31
C ASP A 90 0.35 1.37 -18.80
N ILE A 91 1.05 2.14 -19.61
CA ILE A 91 0.90 2.13 -21.08
C ILE A 91 1.21 0.77 -21.71
N THR A 92 1.95 -0.10 -21.00
CA THR A 92 2.30 -1.44 -21.49
C THR A 92 1.22 -2.47 -21.18
N ALA A 93 0.19 -2.11 -20.38
CA ALA A 93 -0.94 -2.97 -20.10
C ALA A 93 -1.85 -3.14 -21.35
N SER A 94 -2.68 -4.19 -21.37
CA SER A 94 -3.63 -4.37 -22.46
C SER A 94 -4.65 -3.23 -22.52
N GLU A 95 -5.21 -2.97 -23.70
CA GLU A 95 -6.27 -1.96 -23.90
C GLU A 95 -7.47 -2.19 -22.97
N GLU A 96 -7.82 -3.44 -22.67
CA GLU A 96 -8.88 -3.79 -21.71
C GLU A 96 -8.52 -3.35 -20.27
N ALA A 97 -7.24 -3.46 -19.88
CA ALA A 97 -6.76 -3.14 -18.54
C ALA A 97 -6.44 -1.65 -18.36
N ASN A 98 -6.10 -0.94 -19.44
CA ASN A 98 -5.83 0.49 -19.50
C ASN A 98 -6.57 1.11 -20.72
N PRO A 99 -7.92 1.20 -20.67
CA PRO A 99 -8.71 1.70 -21.78
C PRO A 99 -8.43 3.17 -22.13
N ASP A 100 -7.99 3.96 -21.18
CA ASP A 100 -7.67 5.38 -21.35
C ASP A 100 -6.24 5.61 -21.88
N GLN A 101 -5.47 4.54 -22.15
CA GLN A 101 -4.09 4.59 -22.65
C GLN A 101 -3.17 5.49 -21.81
N LEU A 102 -3.34 5.45 -20.48
CA LEU A 102 -2.55 6.27 -19.56
C LEU A 102 -1.11 5.80 -19.46
N ASP A 103 -0.17 6.74 -19.37
CA ASP A 103 1.29 6.51 -19.35
C ASP A 103 1.91 7.25 -18.15
N PHE A 104 1.66 6.75 -16.94
CA PHE A 104 2.14 7.36 -15.72
C PHE A 104 3.34 6.64 -15.09
N LEU A 105 3.66 5.42 -15.53
CA LEU A 105 4.74 4.63 -14.93
C LEU A 105 6.05 4.82 -15.68
N LEU A 106 7.15 4.92 -14.94
CA LEU A 106 8.49 4.92 -15.52
C LEU A 106 8.81 3.52 -16.04
N GLU A 107 9.11 3.43 -17.34
CA GLU A 107 9.37 2.17 -18.03
C GLU A 107 10.44 1.32 -17.31
N GLY A 108 10.19 0.02 -17.19
CA GLY A 108 11.10 -0.94 -16.60
C GLY A 108 11.19 -0.94 -15.08
N THR A 109 10.41 -0.09 -14.38
CA THR A 109 10.44 -0.03 -12.90
C THR A 109 9.34 -0.85 -12.23
N ARG A 110 8.28 -1.22 -12.96
CA ARG A 110 7.16 -1.99 -12.43
C ARG A 110 7.55 -3.43 -12.16
N PHE A 111 7.20 -3.92 -10.96
CA PHE A 111 7.31 -5.34 -10.59
C PHE A 111 6.27 -5.71 -9.54
N ASN A 112 6.06 -7.01 -9.35
CA ASN A 112 5.19 -7.53 -8.29
C ASN A 112 6.04 -7.71 -7.03
N LEU A 113 5.76 -6.94 -5.98
CA LEU A 113 6.53 -6.92 -4.75
C LEU A 113 6.10 -8.02 -3.78
N LEU A 114 4.79 -8.09 -3.48
CA LEU A 114 4.22 -8.91 -2.42
C LEU A 114 2.99 -9.68 -2.88
N GLU A 115 2.73 -10.80 -2.21
CA GLU A 115 1.44 -11.50 -2.20
C GLU A 115 0.83 -11.43 -0.80
N ASN A 116 -0.49 -11.25 -0.72
CA ASN A 116 -1.27 -11.24 0.51
C ASN A 116 -2.41 -12.27 0.44
N LYS A 117 -3.23 -12.35 1.48
CA LYS A 117 -4.42 -13.21 1.54
C LYS A 117 -5.63 -12.36 1.91
N VAL A 118 -6.80 -12.71 1.39
CA VAL A 118 -8.07 -12.13 1.83
C VAL A 118 -8.63 -12.98 2.96
N ALA A 119 -8.98 -12.33 4.05
CA ALA A 119 -9.40 -12.96 5.29
C ALA A 119 -10.82 -12.50 5.66
N LEU A 120 -11.61 -13.42 6.18
CA LEU A 120 -12.87 -13.15 6.85
C LEU A 120 -12.60 -12.99 8.34
N CYS A 121 -12.93 -11.82 8.88
CA CYS A 121 -12.89 -11.55 10.31
C CYS A 121 -14.29 -11.20 10.83
N VAL A 122 -14.53 -11.47 12.09
CA VAL A 122 -15.79 -11.18 12.78
C VAL A 122 -15.52 -10.30 13.99
N ALA A 123 -16.51 -9.49 14.39
CA ALA A 123 -16.45 -8.76 15.64
C ALA A 123 -16.45 -9.73 16.84
N ASP A 124 -15.92 -9.29 17.97
CA ASP A 124 -15.79 -10.13 19.19
C ASP A 124 -17.10 -10.83 19.58
N ARG A 125 -18.25 -10.18 19.33
CA ARG A 125 -19.56 -10.75 19.65
C ARG A 125 -19.98 -11.88 18.73
N ASN A 126 -19.49 -11.86 17.47
CA ASN A 126 -19.91 -12.78 16.40
C ASN A 126 -21.40 -13.20 16.49
N PRO A 127 -22.34 -12.25 16.38
CA PRO A 127 -23.74 -12.49 16.73
C PRO A 127 -24.43 -13.51 15.81
N ALA A 128 -23.88 -13.75 14.62
CA ALA A 128 -24.39 -14.72 13.64
C ALA A 128 -23.65 -16.05 13.67
N ASP A 129 -22.70 -16.23 14.61
CA ASP A 129 -21.88 -17.46 14.79
C ASP A 129 -21.17 -17.87 13.49
N ILE A 130 -20.54 -16.90 12.80
CA ILE A 130 -19.87 -17.09 11.50
C ILE A 130 -18.45 -17.61 11.75
N ASN A 131 -18.11 -18.73 11.15
CA ASN A 131 -16.81 -19.38 11.26
C ASN A 131 -16.20 -19.74 9.89
N SER A 132 -16.94 -19.45 8.80
CA SER A 132 -16.49 -19.73 7.43
C SER A 132 -17.17 -18.78 6.43
N TYR A 133 -16.65 -18.72 5.21
CA TYR A 133 -17.32 -18.02 4.09
C TYR A 133 -18.67 -18.64 3.77
N ASP A 134 -18.82 -19.97 3.85
CA ASP A 134 -20.10 -20.63 3.60
C ASP A 134 -21.17 -20.15 4.61
N GLU A 135 -20.83 -20.06 5.90
CA GLU A 135 -21.72 -19.54 6.93
C GLU A 135 -22.02 -18.05 6.77
N LEU A 136 -21.02 -17.23 6.34
CA LEU A 136 -21.23 -15.84 5.99
C LEU A 136 -22.26 -15.69 4.89
N VAL A 137 -22.16 -16.51 3.83
CA VAL A 137 -23.07 -16.49 2.68
C VAL A 137 -24.51 -16.80 3.11
N GLU A 138 -24.70 -17.81 3.95
CA GLU A 138 -26.04 -18.16 4.47
C GLU A 138 -26.59 -17.04 5.41
N ALA A 139 -25.73 -16.43 6.22
CA ALA A 139 -26.13 -15.32 7.08
C ALA A 139 -26.51 -14.06 6.28
N LEU A 140 -25.78 -13.75 5.21
CA LEU A 140 -26.08 -12.65 4.29
C LEU A 140 -27.44 -12.87 3.58
N LYS A 141 -27.66 -14.04 3.00
CA LYS A 141 -28.94 -14.41 2.35
C LYS A 141 -30.13 -14.33 3.32
N ALA A 142 -29.89 -14.64 4.60
CA ALA A 142 -30.91 -14.59 5.64
C ALA A 142 -31.11 -13.19 6.25
N GLY A 143 -30.30 -12.18 5.86
CA GLY A 143 -30.35 -10.82 6.42
C GLY A 143 -29.97 -10.75 7.89
N LYS A 144 -29.08 -11.65 8.37
CA LYS A 144 -28.72 -11.80 9.79
C LYS A 144 -27.36 -11.22 10.16
N VAL A 145 -26.61 -10.70 9.20
CA VAL A 145 -25.26 -10.16 9.40
C VAL A 145 -25.14 -8.82 8.71
N LEU A 146 -24.43 -7.89 9.33
CA LEU A 146 -23.95 -6.65 8.71
C LEU A 146 -22.47 -6.85 8.37
N LEU A 147 -22.16 -6.87 7.07
CA LEU A 147 -20.80 -7.06 6.55
C LEU A 147 -20.18 -5.71 6.16
N ALA A 148 -19.03 -5.37 6.74
CA ALA A 148 -18.20 -4.28 6.24
C ALA A 148 -17.32 -4.77 5.07
N MET A 149 -17.25 -3.99 4.00
CA MET A 149 -16.41 -4.27 2.83
C MET A 149 -15.91 -2.99 2.18
N GLY A 150 -14.82 -3.06 1.44
CA GLY A 150 -14.40 -1.95 0.58
C GLY A 150 -15.42 -1.70 -0.52
N ASN A 151 -15.58 -0.43 -0.93
CA ASN A 151 -16.38 -0.12 -2.13
C ASN A 151 -15.69 -0.62 -3.42
N SER A 152 -16.32 -0.43 -4.59
CA SER A 152 -15.84 -0.93 -5.89
C SER A 152 -14.46 -0.40 -6.33
N ASP A 153 -14.00 0.72 -5.78
CA ASP A 153 -12.71 1.33 -6.10
C ASP A 153 -11.59 0.85 -5.17
N VAL A 154 -11.96 0.23 -4.06
CA VAL A 154 -11.04 -0.33 -3.08
C VAL A 154 -10.62 -1.74 -3.48
N PRO A 155 -9.31 -2.07 -3.57
CA PRO A 155 -8.87 -3.41 -3.96
C PRO A 155 -9.50 -4.54 -3.14
N VAL A 156 -9.59 -4.44 -1.80
CA VAL A 156 -10.22 -5.49 -0.99
C VAL A 156 -11.72 -5.62 -1.28
N GLY A 157 -12.40 -4.53 -1.65
CA GLY A 157 -13.79 -4.56 -2.12
C GLY A 157 -13.93 -5.34 -3.42
N GLN A 158 -13.00 -5.15 -4.36
CA GLN A 158 -12.98 -5.91 -5.63
C GLN A 158 -12.72 -7.40 -5.40
N TYR A 159 -11.89 -7.77 -4.42
CA TYR A 159 -11.74 -9.17 -4.01
C TYR A 159 -13.01 -9.71 -3.34
N THR A 160 -13.70 -8.91 -2.53
CA THR A 160 -15.00 -9.27 -1.95
C THR A 160 -16.04 -9.52 -3.03
N GLN A 161 -16.11 -8.67 -4.07
CA GLN A 161 -17.00 -8.86 -5.21
C GLN A 161 -16.72 -10.17 -5.98
N LYS A 162 -15.44 -10.55 -6.12
CA LYS A 162 -15.09 -11.86 -6.71
C LYS A 162 -15.55 -13.02 -5.83
N ILE A 163 -15.44 -12.90 -4.50
CA ILE A 163 -15.95 -13.90 -3.56
C ILE A 163 -17.48 -14.00 -3.70
N PHE A 164 -18.20 -12.88 -3.78
CA PHE A 164 -19.64 -12.89 -4.03
C PHE A 164 -19.98 -13.60 -5.34
N ALA A 165 -19.27 -13.28 -6.42
CA ALA A 165 -19.46 -13.94 -7.71
C ALA A 165 -19.20 -15.46 -7.65
N TYR A 166 -18.16 -15.89 -6.91
CA TYR A 166 -17.87 -17.32 -6.70
C TYR A 166 -19.03 -18.05 -6.03
N TYR A 167 -19.69 -17.42 -5.06
CA TYR A 167 -20.87 -17.97 -4.36
C TYR A 167 -22.20 -17.69 -5.05
N GLY A 168 -22.19 -17.01 -6.21
CA GLY A 168 -23.40 -16.66 -6.94
C GLY A 168 -24.29 -15.65 -6.20
N LEU A 169 -23.69 -14.77 -5.38
CA LEU A 169 -24.40 -13.69 -4.70
C LEU A 169 -24.51 -12.47 -5.60
N ASP A 170 -25.69 -11.84 -5.61
CA ASP A 170 -25.91 -10.52 -6.21
C ASP A 170 -25.72 -9.44 -5.13
N GLU A 171 -24.66 -8.64 -5.25
CA GLU A 171 -24.37 -7.55 -4.32
C GLU A 171 -25.55 -6.56 -4.19
N ALA A 172 -26.29 -6.34 -5.28
CA ALA A 172 -27.44 -5.42 -5.28
C ALA A 172 -28.59 -5.91 -4.36
N GLU A 173 -28.75 -7.21 -4.19
CA GLU A 173 -29.74 -7.81 -3.29
C GLU A 173 -29.31 -7.74 -1.81
N LEU A 174 -28.02 -7.53 -1.55
CA LEU A 174 -27.41 -7.55 -0.22
C LEU A 174 -27.21 -6.15 0.38
N THR A 175 -27.52 -5.08 -0.33
CA THR A 175 -27.18 -3.70 0.05
C THR A 175 -27.61 -3.31 1.47
N ALA A 176 -28.75 -3.84 1.96
CA ALA A 176 -29.22 -3.60 3.33
C ALA A 176 -28.33 -4.23 4.41
N ASN A 177 -27.48 -5.17 4.03
CA ASN A 177 -26.58 -5.93 4.89
C ASN A 177 -25.10 -5.58 4.66
N LEU A 178 -24.80 -4.56 3.84
CA LEU A 178 -23.45 -4.14 3.49
C LEU A 178 -23.17 -2.73 4.01
N THR A 179 -21.98 -2.57 4.58
CA THR A 179 -21.39 -1.26 4.89
C THR A 179 -20.18 -1.06 4.00
N TYR A 180 -20.23 -0.06 3.13
CA TYR A 180 -19.15 0.26 2.21
C TYR A 180 -18.15 1.22 2.83
N CYS A 181 -16.89 0.86 2.79
CA CYS A 181 -15.76 1.62 3.32
C CYS A 181 -14.88 2.14 2.17
N SER A 182 -14.20 3.26 2.41
CA SER A 182 -13.33 3.91 1.42
C SER A 182 -11.93 3.29 1.32
N ASN A 183 -11.51 2.53 2.33
CA ASN A 183 -10.26 1.75 2.36
C ASN A 183 -10.37 0.59 3.35
N VAL A 184 -9.34 -0.29 3.37
CA VAL A 184 -9.36 -1.49 4.22
C VAL A 184 -9.24 -1.17 5.71
N LYS A 185 -8.61 -0.06 6.10
CA LYS A 185 -8.49 0.33 7.52
C LYS A 185 -9.85 0.68 8.12
N GLU A 186 -10.73 1.30 7.34
CA GLU A 186 -12.12 1.55 7.77
C GLU A 186 -12.89 0.24 7.94
N VAL A 187 -12.70 -0.75 7.03
CA VAL A 187 -13.31 -2.09 7.20
C VAL A 187 -12.82 -2.72 8.52
N THR A 188 -11.50 -2.70 8.75
CA THR A 188 -10.90 -3.24 9.97
C THR A 188 -11.44 -2.56 11.23
N THR A 189 -11.54 -1.23 11.20
CA THR A 189 -12.11 -0.43 12.30
C THR A 189 -13.57 -0.81 12.59
N ALA A 190 -14.38 -1.00 11.54
CA ALA A 190 -15.78 -1.39 11.69
C ALA A 190 -15.94 -2.75 12.40
N ILE A 191 -15.03 -3.70 12.17
CA ILE A 191 -14.99 -5.00 12.85
C ILE A 191 -14.56 -4.82 14.30
N VAL A 192 -13.46 -4.11 14.55
CA VAL A 192 -12.88 -3.91 15.89
C VAL A 192 -13.85 -3.17 16.81
N GLU A 193 -14.52 -2.14 16.30
CA GLU A 193 -15.50 -1.36 17.06
C GLU A 193 -16.89 -2.04 17.15
N GLY A 194 -17.11 -3.13 16.41
CA GLY A 194 -18.37 -3.86 16.37
C GLY A 194 -19.52 -3.05 15.75
N THR A 195 -19.19 -2.10 14.85
CA THR A 195 -20.18 -1.38 14.03
C THR A 195 -20.61 -2.20 12.81
N ALA A 196 -19.84 -3.24 12.45
CA ALA A 196 -20.23 -4.34 11.60
C ALA A 196 -20.04 -5.67 12.35
N ASP A 197 -20.78 -6.70 11.98
CA ASP A 197 -20.68 -8.03 12.60
C ASP A 197 -19.52 -8.84 12.03
N ALA A 198 -19.21 -8.62 10.76
CA ALA A 198 -18.13 -9.26 10.02
C ALA A 198 -17.50 -8.28 9.01
N GLY A 199 -16.31 -8.61 8.52
CA GLY A 199 -15.67 -7.87 7.44
C GLY A 199 -14.68 -8.72 6.66
N ILE A 200 -14.51 -8.37 5.40
CA ILE A 200 -13.52 -8.99 4.52
C ILE A 200 -12.36 -8.01 4.38
N ILE A 201 -11.19 -8.41 4.89
CA ILE A 201 -9.95 -7.61 4.96
C ILE A 201 -8.77 -8.43 4.45
N TYR A 202 -7.55 -7.89 4.53
CA TYR A 202 -6.36 -8.70 4.28
C TYR A 202 -5.86 -9.38 5.57
N GLY A 203 -5.17 -10.50 5.42
CA GLY A 203 -4.55 -11.21 6.54
C GLY A 203 -3.57 -10.34 7.33
N THR A 204 -2.86 -9.44 6.66
CA THR A 204 -1.96 -8.47 7.29
C THR A 204 -2.68 -7.40 8.11
N ASP A 205 -3.85 -6.93 7.66
CA ASP A 205 -4.68 -6.01 8.45
C ASP A 205 -5.27 -6.71 9.67
N ALA A 206 -5.69 -7.98 9.54
CA ALA A 206 -6.11 -8.79 10.66
C ALA A 206 -4.98 -8.92 11.70
N PHE A 207 -3.76 -9.26 11.25
CA PHE A 207 -2.58 -9.36 12.12
C PHE A 207 -2.30 -8.04 12.86
N SER A 208 -2.24 -6.93 12.14
CA SER A 208 -1.95 -5.60 12.71
C SER A 208 -3.01 -5.14 13.72
N ALA A 209 -4.27 -5.54 13.51
CA ALA A 209 -5.38 -5.22 14.41
C ALA A 209 -5.57 -6.23 15.57
N GLY A 210 -4.74 -7.29 15.63
CA GLY A 210 -4.88 -8.35 16.62
C GLY A 210 -6.13 -9.22 16.44
N LEU A 211 -6.73 -9.20 15.23
CA LEU A 211 -7.87 -10.02 14.88
C LEU A 211 -7.40 -11.42 14.44
N THR A 212 -8.18 -12.43 14.79
CA THR A 212 -7.98 -13.79 14.28
C THR A 212 -8.97 -14.03 13.15
N PRO A 213 -8.52 -14.27 11.90
CA PRO A 213 -9.40 -14.66 10.82
C PRO A 213 -10.17 -15.94 11.17
N VAL A 214 -11.46 -15.95 10.91
CA VAL A 214 -12.27 -17.18 11.04
C VAL A 214 -12.18 -18.03 9.77
N ASP A 215 -11.85 -17.40 8.62
CA ASP A 215 -11.60 -18.11 7.36
C ASP A 215 -10.69 -17.27 6.43
N THR A 216 -10.10 -17.92 5.42
CA THR A 216 -9.26 -17.29 4.41
C THR A 216 -9.71 -17.69 3.01
N ALA A 217 -9.91 -16.70 2.13
CA ALA A 217 -10.33 -16.94 0.77
C ALA A 217 -9.28 -17.72 -0.03
N THR A 218 -9.74 -18.68 -0.82
CA THR A 218 -8.87 -19.46 -1.73
C THR A 218 -8.61 -18.70 -3.03
N LYS A 219 -7.64 -19.17 -3.82
CA LYS A 219 -7.36 -18.60 -5.15
C LYS A 219 -8.54 -18.75 -6.12
N GLU A 220 -9.35 -19.79 -5.95
CA GLU A 220 -10.55 -20.02 -6.74
C GLU A 220 -11.63 -18.99 -6.43
N MET A 221 -11.70 -18.52 -5.19
CA MET A 221 -12.70 -17.54 -4.75
C MET A 221 -12.39 -16.12 -5.24
N CYS A 222 -11.14 -15.68 -5.19
CA CYS A 222 -10.81 -14.28 -5.47
C CYS A 222 -9.55 -14.05 -6.33
N GLY A 223 -8.81 -15.10 -6.70
CA GLY A 223 -7.52 -15.00 -7.38
C GLY A 223 -6.37 -14.71 -6.42
N GLN A 224 -5.18 -14.44 -6.98
CA GLN A 224 -4.02 -14.02 -6.20
C GLN A 224 -4.12 -12.54 -5.82
N VAL A 225 -3.71 -12.22 -4.62
CA VAL A 225 -3.67 -10.84 -4.09
C VAL A 225 -2.25 -10.31 -4.23
N ILE A 226 -1.98 -9.66 -5.35
CA ILE A 226 -0.64 -9.18 -5.73
C ILE A 226 -0.54 -7.67 -5.48
N TYR A 227 0.58 -7.26 -4.90
CA TYR A 227 0.96 -5.87 -4.66
C TYR A 227 2.07 -5.46 -5.63
N PRO A 228 1.73 -4.85 -6.77
CA PRO A 228 2.72 -4.26 -7.66
C PRO A 228 3.22 -2.92 -7.13
N ALA A 229 4.49 -2.63 -7.43
CA ALA A 229 5.15 -1.36 -7.16
C ALA A 229 5.78 -0.81 -8.44
N ALA A 230 5.83 0.51 -8.58
CA ALA A 230 6.48 1.18 -9.70
C ALA A 230 6.93 2.60 -9.31
N VAL A 231 7.92 3.14 -10.03
CA VAL A 231 8.26 4.57 -10.03
C VAL A 231 7.32 5.30 -10.98
N LEU A 232 6.89 6.52 -10.64
CA LEU A 232 6.11 7.38 -11.52
C LEU A 232 7.01 8.04 -12.56
N LYS A 233 6.50 8.23 -13.77
CA LYS A 233 7.23 8.81 -14.90
C LYS A 233 7.65 10.26 -14.65
N GLU A 234 6.81 11.02 -13.96
CA GLU A 234 7.03 12.42 -13.60
C GLU A 234 7.69 12.59 -12.22
N SER A 235 8.27 11.51 -11.66
CA SER A 235 8.99 11.59 -10.40
C SER A 235 10.10 12.66 -10.45
N ALA A 236 10.16 13.51 -9.43
CA ALA A 236 11.23 14.48 -9.28
C ALA A 236 12.57 13.81 -8.87
N HIS A 237 12.50 12.60 -8.29
CA HIS A 237 13.62 11.87 -7.72
C HIS A 237 13.68 10.40 -8.21
N PRO A 238 13.75 10.16 -9.55
CA PRO A 238 13.61 8.80 -10.10
C PRO A 238 14.71 7.84 -9.68
N GLU A 239 15.92 8.30 -9.39
CA GLU A 239 17.01 7.42 -8.96
C GLU A 239 16.85 7.00 -7.50
N GLU A 240 16.44 7.90 -6.61
CA GLU A 240 16.11 7.62 -5.23
C GLU A 240 14.87 6.72 -5.13
N ALA A 241 13.87 6.96 -5.98
CA ALA A 241 12.69 6.11 -6.09
C ALA A 241 13.03 4.67 -6.50
N LYS A 242 13.91 4.49 -7.50
CA LYS A 242 14.43 3.16 -7.88
C LYS A 242 15.22 2.51 -6.74
N ALA A 243 16.09 3.28 -6.08
CA ALA A 243 16.88 2.79 -4.95
C ALA A 243 15.98 2.31 -3.79
N PHE A 244 14.91 3.06 -3.49
CA PHE A 244 13.93 2.65 -2.49
C PHE A 244 13.18 1.37 -2.92
N LEU A 245 12.75 1.25 -4.18
CA LEU A 245 12.12 0.03 -4.66
C LEU A 245 13.06 -1.19 -4.62
N GLU A 246 14.36 -1.01 -4.88
CA GLU A 246 15.35 -2.08 -4.70
C GLU A 246 15.53 -2.45 -3.22
N TYR A 247 15.54 -1.47 -2.32
CA TYR A 247 15.59 -1.72 -0.88
C TYR A 247 14.39 -2.57 -0.41
N LEU A 248 13.18 -2.29 -0.92
CA LEU A 248 11.99 -3.07 -0.59
C LEU A 248 12.10 -4.57 -0.98
N LYS A 249 12.98 -4.93 -1.92
CA LYS A 249 13.27 -6.33 -2.29
C LYS A 249 14.34 -6.97 -1.39
N GLY A 250 15.01 -6.18 -0.56
CA GLY A 250 16.09 -6.62 0.31
C GLY A 250 15.63 -7.40 1.54
N GLU A 251 16.59 -8.05 2.21
CA GLU A 251 16.32 -8.93 3.37
C GLU A 251 15.71 -8.19 4.57
N GLU A 252 16.07 -6.92 4.78
CA GLU A 252 15.56 -6.14 5.92
C GLU A 252 14.08 -5.83 5.74
N ALA A 253 13.69 -5.30 4.58
CA ALA A 253 12.28 -5.07 4.24
C ALA A 253 11.47 -6.37 4.20
N ALA A 254 12.06 -7.46 3.67
CA ALA A 254 11.42 -8.78 3.64
C ALA A 254 11.05 -9.27 5.04
N LYS A 255 11.91 -9.12 6.04
CA LYS A 255 11.61 -9.51 7.43
C LYS A 255 10.41 -8.76 8.00
N VAL A 256 10.30 -7.45 7.70
CA VAL A 256 9.15 -6.64 8.14
C VAL A 256 7.87 -7.12 7.46
N PHE A 257 7.90 -7.29 6.14
CA PHE A 257 6.72 -7.74 5.39
C PHE A 257 6.27 -9.15 5.80
N GLU A 258 7.20 -10.10 5.87
CA GLU A 258 6.89 -11.49 6.25
C GLU A 258 6.46 -11.59 7.71
N GLY A 259 6.96 -10.69 8.58
CA GLY A 259 6.60 -10.62 9.99
C GLY A 259 5.11 -10.37 10.25
N VAL A 260 4.41 -9.73 9.31
CA VAL A 260 2.95 -9.47 9.39
C VAL A 260 2.12 -10.39 8.49
N GLY A 261 2.78 -11.29 7.74
CA GLY A 261 2.10 -12.31 6.92
C GLY A 261 2.03 -12.03 5.42
N PHE A 262 2.71 -11.02 4.89
CA PHE A 262 2.97 -10.93 3.45
C PHE A 262 3.90 -12.05 2.98
N THR A 263 3.82 -12.39 1.71
CA THR A 263 4.79 -13.26 1.04
C THR A 263 5.56 -12.43 0.02
N MET A 264 6.90 -12.43 0.12
CA MET A 264 7.76 -11.78 -0.87
C MET A 264 7.74 -12.55 -2.19
N ILE A 265 7.46 -11.86 -3.31
CA ILE A 265 7.49 -12.43 -4.67
C ILE A 265 8.39 -11.64 -5.61
N GLY A 266 8.70 -10.39 -5.31
CA GLY A 266 9.67 -9.56 -6.00
C GLY A 266 11.08 -9.88 -5.51
N LYS A 267 11.84 -10.67 -6.29
CA LYS A 267 13.27 -10.94 -6.04
C LYS A 267 14.07 -10.54 -7.25
#